data_c3609b93377ff98f38601d871f0787c9
#
_entry.id   c3609b93377ff98f38601d871f0787c9
#
_cell.length_a   1.000
_cell.length_b   1.000
_cell.length_c   1.000
_cell.angle_alpha   90.00
_cell.angle_beta   90.00
_cell.angle_gamma   90.00
#
_symmetry.space_group_name_H-M   'P 1'
#
loop_
_entity.id
_entity.type
_entity.pdbx_description
1 polymer ?
#
loop_
_entity_poly.entity_id
_entity_poly.type
_entity_poly.pdbx_seq_one_letter_code
_entity_poly.pdbx_strand_id
1 'polypeptide(L)' 'MTEFATIAAQVDGRRVLCRISKGDLQKKFDAPEENPMRVLTEHRTVVEDAARKRIEDGDFENDGSILLRYKDL' A
#
# COMPACT_ATOMS: atom_id res chain seq x y z
N MET A 1 14.27 -12.17 3.86
CA MET A 1 13.23 -12.02 2.84
C MET A 1 12.21 -10.99 3.29
N THR A 2 11.90 -10.05 2.44
CA THR A 2 10.95 -9.00 2.79
C THR A 2 9.53 -9.48 2.54
N GLU A 3 8.67 -9.38 3.55
CA GLU A 3 7.26 -9.70 3.41
C GLU A 3 6.49 -8.47 2.99
N PHE A 4 5.56 -8.66 2.06
CA PHE A 4 4.69 -7.60 1.57
C PHE A 4 3.23 -7.94 1.86
N ALA A 5 2.48 -6.92 2.20
CA ALA A 5 1.03 -7.00 2.21
C ALA A 5 0.51 -6.39 0.91
N THR A 6 -0.51 -7.00 0.34
CA THR A 6 -1.07 -6.55 -0.94
C THR A 6 -2.55 -6.24 -0.75
N ILE A 7 -2.97 -5.10 -1.26
CA ILE A 7 -4.36 -4.69 -1.23
C ILE A 7 -4.75 -4.20 -2.62
N ALA A 8 -5.97 -4.52 -3.05
CA ALA A 8 -6.50 -4.02 -4.31
C ALA A 8 -7.19 -2.69 -4.07
N ALA A 9 -6.80 -1.68 -4.82
CA ALA A 9 -7.45 -0.37 -4.81
C ALA A 9 -8.17 -0.17 -6.12
N GLN A 10 -9.30 0.52 -6.09
CA GLN A 10 -10.01 0.92 -7.29
C GLN A 10 -9.78 2.41 -7.53
N VAL A 11 -9.21 2.72 -8.69
CA VAL A 11 -8.95 4.09 -9.08
C VAL A 11 -9.46 4.27 -10.50
N ASP A 12 -10.41 5.19 -10.68
CA ASP A 12 -11.03 5.48 -11.97
C ASP A 12 -11.59 4.23 -12.65
N GLY A 13 -12.22 3.35 -11.87
CA GLY A 13 -12.80 2.12 -12.39
C GLY A 13 -11.81 1.01 -12.68
N ARG A 14 -10.53 1.21 -12.34
CA ARG A 14 -9.48 0.22 -12.57
C ARG A 14 -9.04 -0.39 -11.25
N ARG A 15 -8.83 -1.69 -11.26
CA ARG A 15 -8.30 -2.38 -10.09
C ARG A 15 -6.78 -2.39 -10.17
N VAL A 16 -6.15 -1.81 -9.15
CA VAL A 16 -4.69 -1.73 -9.08
C VAL A 16 -4.23 -2.40 -7.80
N LEU A 17 -3.25 -3.27 -7.89
CA LEU A 17 -2.69 -3.92 -6.72
C LEU A 17 -1.64 -3.00 -6.09
N CYS A 18 -1.81 -2.76 -4.80
CA CYS A 18 -0.89 -1.93 -4.02
C CYS A 18 -0.17 -2.82 -3.03
N ARG A 19 1.15 -2.73 -3.02
CA ARG A 19 2.01 -3.54 -2.18
C ARG A 19 2.75 -2.64 -1.20
N ILE A 20 2.86 -3.09 0.05
CA ILE A 20 3.62 -2.37 1.05
C ILE A 20 4.36 -3.38 1.91
N SER A 21 5.61 -3.12 2.23
CA SER A 21 6.37 -4.03 3.07
C SER A 21 5.86 -4.03 4.50
N LYS A 22 5.96 -5.17 5.15
CA LYS A 22 5.56 -5.30 6.55
C LYS A 22 6.33 -4.32 7.44
N GLY A 23 7.63 -4.15 7.17
CA GLY A 23 8.44 -3.19 7.92
C GLY A 23 7.95 -1.76 7.79
N ASP A 24 7.53 -1.36 6.59
CA ASP A 24 7.00 -0.02 6.37
C ASP A 24 5.67 0.19 7.06
N LEU A 25 4.81 -0.83 7.08
CA LEU A 25 3.55 -0.78 7.82
C LEU A 25 3.78 -0.58 9.31
N GLN A 26 4.69 -1.37 9.87
CA GLN A 26 5.01 -1.28 11.29
C GLN A 26 5.57 0.09 11.64
N LYS A 27 6.39 0.64 10.76
CA LYS A 27 7.01 1.94 10.97
C LYS A 27 5.99 3.07 10.93
N LYS A 28 5.07 3.02 9.98
CA LYS A 28 4.08 4.08 9.81
C LYS A 28 2.97 4.03 10.85
N PHE A 29 2.46 2.83 11.15
CA PHE A 29 1.29 2.66 12.00
C PHE A 29 1.59 2.11 13.38
N ASP A 30 2.86 1.90 13.70
CA ASP A 30 3.33 1.45 15.01
C ASP A 30 2.60 0.20 15.50
N ALA A 31 2.51 -0.82 14.63
CA ALA A 31 1.79 -2.04 14.92
C ALA A 31 2.73 -3.25 14.77
N PRO A 32 3.68 -3.45 15.69
CA PRO A 32 4.77 -4.41 15.50
C PRO A 32 4.34 -5.87 15.44
N GLU A 33 3.28 -6.24 16.11
CA GLU A 33 2.84 -7.62 16.17
C GLU A 33 1.54 -7.88 15.41
N GLU A 34 1.02 -6.87 14.73
CA GLU A 34 -0.26 -6.98 14.06
C GLU A 34 -0.16 -7.69 12.71
N ASN A 35 -1.25 -8.34 12.34
CA ASN A 35 -1.40 -8.89 11.00
C ASN A 35 -1.37 -7.74 9.99
N PRO A 36 -0.46 -7.75 8.99
CA PRO A 36 -0.35 -6.66 8.02
C PRO A 36 -1.66 -6.35 7.29
N MET A 37 -2.43 -7.38 6.95
CA MET A 37 -3.70 -7.16 6.25
C MET A 37 -4.71 -6.44 7.13
N ARG A 38 -4.71 -6.71 8.43
CA ARG A 38 -5.59 -6.00 9.37
C ARG A 38 -5.22 -4.53 9.44
N VAL A 39 -3.91 -4.24 9.52
CA VAL A 39 -3.43 -2.86 9.56
C VAL A 39 -3.84 -2.11 8.29
N LEU A 40 -3.67 -2.73 7.12
CA LEU A 40 -4.08 -2.14 5.86
C LEU A 40 -5.58 -1.87 5.84
N THR A 41 -6.38 -2.81 6.32
CA THR A 41 -7.84 -2.65 6.35
C THR A 41 -8.26 -1.49 7.24
N GLU A 42 -7.63 -1.36 8.41
CA GLU A 42 -7.93 -0.29 9.36
C GLU A 42 -7.54 1.08 8.81
N HIS A 43 -6.49 1.14 7.99
CA HIS A 43 -5.98 2.39 7.43
C HIS A 43 -6.20 2.48 5.92
N ARG A 44 -7.26 1.86 5.45
CA ARG A 44 -7.53 1.74 4.02
C ARG A 44 -7.57 3.07 3.30
N THR A 45 -8.22 4.07 3.89
CA THR A 45 -8.33 5.40 3.26
C THR A 45 -6.96 6.02 3.01
N VAL A 46 -6.07 5.93 4.01
CA VAL A 46 -4.72 6.46 3.89
C VAL A 46 -3.97 5.75 2.77
N VAL A 47 -4.08 4.42 2.72
CA VAL A 47 -3.41 3.62 1.71
C VAL A 47 -3.95 3.92 0.32
N GLU A 48 -5.26 4.04 0.18
CA GLU A 48 -5.88 4.34 -1.12
C GLU A 48 -5.50 5.73 -1.63
N ASP A 49 -5.42 6.72 -0.74
CA ASP A 49 -5.01 8.06 -1.13
C ASP A 49 -3.56 8.08 -1.60
N ALA A 50 -2.68 7.36 -0.91
CA ALA A 50 -1.27 7.26 -1.30
C ALA A 50 -1.15 6.55 -2.65
N ALA A 51 -1.92 5.48 -2.86
CA ALA A 51 -1.92 4.75 -4.12
C ALA A 51 -2.41 5.63 -5.27
N ARG A 52 -3.46 6.43 -5.03
CA ARG A 52 -4.00 7.34 -6.04
C ARG A 52 -2.94 8.33 -6.51
N LYS A 53 -2.18 8.89 -5.59
CA LYS A 53 -1.11 9.84 -5.94
C LYS A 53 -0.05 9.17 -6.82
N ARG A 54 0.33 7.96 -6.49
CA ARG A 54 1.32 7.22 -7.27
C ARG A 54 0.79 6.91 -8.67
N ILE A 55 -0.48 6.57 -8.78
CA ILE A 55 -1.12 6.27 -10.05
C ILE A 55 -1.20 7.54 -10.92
N GLU A 56 -1.56 8.67 -10.32
CA GLU A 56 -1.61 9.95 -11.04
C GLU A 56 -0.25 10.36 -11.56
N ASP A 57 0.81 10.02 -10.83
CA ASP A 57 2.18 10.30 -11.25
C ASP A 57 2.71 9.27 -12.26
N GLY A 58 1.95 8.23 -12.55
CA GLY A 58 2.37 7.17 -13.46
C GLY A 58 3.46 6.28 -12.88
N ASP A 59 3.52 6.16 -11.59
CA ASP A 59 4.62 5.53 -10.86
C ASP A 59 4.33 4.06 -10.58
N PHE A 60 4.27 3.27 -11.64
CA PHE A 60 3.95 1.84 -11.58
C PHE A 60 5.21 0.99 -11.60
N GLU A 61 5.13 -0.17 -10.94
CA GLU A 61 6.14 -1.19 -11.06
C GLU A 61 6.02 -1.91 -12.41
N ASN A 62 7.03 -2.73 -12.74
CA ASN A 62 7.07 -3.43 -14.02
C ASN A 62 5.85 -4.33 -14.27
N ASP A 63 5.25 -4.84 -13.21
CA ASP A 63 4.07 -5.71 -13.30
C ASP A 63 2.75 -4.93 -13.25
N GLY A 64 2.82 -3.60 -13.25
CA GLY A 64 1.63 -2.74 -13.18
C GLY A 64 1.12 -2.48 -11.77
N SER A 65 1.77 -3.02 -10.76
CA SER A 65 1.39 -2.76 -9.37
C SER A 65 2.02 -1.47 -8.85
N ILE A 66 1.57 -1.05 -7.67
CA ILE A 66 2.11 0.12 -6.99
C ILE A 66 2.85 -0.36 -5.75
N LEU A 67 4.08 0.08 -5.57
CA LEU A 67 4.84 -0.20 -4.35
C LEU A 67 4.81 1.04 -3.47
N LEU A 68 4.14 0.91 -2.33
CA LEU A 68 4.03 1.99 -1.36
C LEU A 68 5.11 1.86 -0.29
N ARG A 69 5.60 3.00 0.16
CA ARG A 69 6.57 3.07 1.24
C ARG A 69 6.00 3.91 2.36
N TYR A 70 6.56 3.77 3.57
CA TYR A 70 6.03 4.50 4.72
C TYR A 70 5.97 6.02 4.49
N LYS A 71 6.88 6.55 3.71
CA LYS A 71 6.91 7.99 3.42
C LYS A 71 5.79 8.43 2.47
N ASP A 72 5.16 7.49 1.77
CA ASP A 72 4.02 7.79 0.91
C ASP A 72 2.72 7.85 1.70
N LEU A 73 2.74 7.34 2.90
CA LEU A 73 1.59 7.27 3.79
C LEU A 73 1.61 8.44 4.77
#